data_d4f13e2187d601e551728b490e8836e4
#
_entry.id   d4f13e2187d601e551728b490e8836e4
#
_cell.length_a   1.000
_cell.length_b   1.000
_cell.length_c   1.000
_cell.angle_alpha   90.00
_cell.angle_beta   90.00
_cell.angle_gamma   90.00
#
_symmetry.space_group_name_H-M   'P 1'
#
loop_
_entity.id
_entity.type
_entity.pdbx_description
1 polymer ?
#
loop_
_entity_poly.entity_id
_entity_poly.type
_entity_poly.pdbx_seq_one_letter_code
_entity_poly.pdbx_strand_id
1 'polypeptide(L)'
;MILITRPNSSAKKLQLKFRKVGTKAFIESLTTIHISDRNIKLQDCMYLISSQHAVDYLKNFLSKDNLKKMEFIVIGHATSKKLLRIGAKKVIKIFEESNELLNYFTKNKMRKKIVYLCGSNRNKSFLQNFKSLTSDFVVRQVYEVVSLKTLSQTLIDSLKKKKIQIVLIFSLNNAKLFLKLCKIDSDTNYTDLKYVCISKQISSFMIQNSCKNATYSEKPNEKMVVQKTLDLLDY
;
A
#
# COMPACT_ATOMS: atom_id res chain seq x y z
N MET A 1 -23.85 -1.35 -5.34
CA MET A 1 -22.52 -1.60 -5.94
C MET A 1 -21.43 -1.19 -4.94
N ILE A 2 -20.31 -1.91 -4.92
CA ILE A 2 -19.17 -1.65 -4.00
C ILE A 2 -18.15 -0.74 -4.69
N LEU A 3 -17.56 0.21 -3.96
CA LEU A 3 -16.41 1.00 -4.40
C LEU A 3 -15.12 0.47 -3.77
N ILE A 4 -14.12 0.16 -4.59
CA ILE A 4 -12.78 -0.28 -4.19
C ILE A 4 -11.79 0.85 -4.47
N THR A 5 -11.18 1.41 -3.39
CA THR A 5 -10.33 2.63 -3.48
C THR A 5 -8.83 2.37 -3.49
N ARG A 6 -8.40 1.11 -3.44
CA ARG A 6 -6.98 0.73 -3.37
C ARG A 6 -6.32 0.70 -4.77
N PRO A 7 -4.96 0.65 -4.87
CA PRO A 7 -4.26 0.61 -6.15
C PRO A 7 -4.72 -0.51 -7.08
N ASN A 8 -4.76 -0.24 -8.39
CA ASN A 8 -5.36 -1.08 -9.44
C ASN A 8 -4.95 -2.56 -9.40
N SER A 9 -3.68 -2.87 -9.17
CA SER A 9 -3.20 -4.26 -9.17
C SER A 9 -3.85 -5.14 -8.09
N SER A 10 -4.09 -4.57 -6.91
CA SER A 10 -4.77 -5.25 -5.80
C SER A 10 -6.29 -5.12 -5.89
N ALA A 11 -6.80 -4.00 -6.43
CA ALA A 11 -8.23 -3.75 -6.62
C ALA A 11 -8.86 -4.73 -7.61
N LYS A 12 -8.19 -5.02 -8.74
CA LYS A 12 -8.67 -5.99 -9.74
C LYS A 12 -8.87 -7.40 -9.17
N LYS A 13 -7.92 -7.85 -8.32
CA LYS A 13 -8.06 -9.15 -7.65
C LYS A 13 -9.27 -9.19 -6.71
N LEU A 14 -9.49 -8.11 -6.00
CA LEU A 14 -10.63 -7.98 -5.08
C LEU A 14 -11.95 -7.88 -5.84
N GLN A 15 -12.00 -7.13 -6.95
CA GLN A 15 -13.15 -7.04 -7.83
C GLN A 15 -13.57 -8.42 -8.37
N LEU A 16 -12.59 -9.25 -8.77
CA LEU A 16 -12.85 -10.62 -9.23
C LEU A 16 -13.46 -11.50 -8.12
N LYS A 17 -13.07 -11.30 -6.86
CA LYS A 17 -13.68 -12.01 -5.72
C LYS A 17 -15.16 -11.65 -5.56
N PHE A 18 -15.50 -10.37 -5.62
CA PHE A 18 -16.90 -9.92 -5.55
C PHE A 18 -17.71 -10.37 -6.75
N ARG A 19 -17.13 -10.35 -7.96
CA ARG A 19 -17.79 -10.86 -9.17
C ARG A 19 -18.16 -12.35 -9.05
N LYS A 20 -17.30 -13.17 -8.43
CA LYS A 20 -17.56 -14.61 -8.22
C LYS A 20 -18.80 -14.89 -7.34
N VAL A 21 -19.16 -13.95 -6.48
CA VAL A 21 -20.35 -14.01 -5.62
C VAL A 21 -21.49 -13.10 -6.13
N GLY A 22 -21.49 -12.79 -7.42
CA GLY A 22 -22.58 -12.04 -8.07
C GLY A 22 -22.60 -10.53 -7.77
N THR A 23 -21.60 -10.00 -7.03
CA THR A 23 -21.61 -8.62 -6.58
C THR A 23 -20.81 -7.70 -7.50
N LYS A 24 -21.42 -6.59 -7.95
CA LYS A 24 -20.76 -5.58 -8.79
C LYS A 24 -19.87 -4.67 -7.94
N ALA A 25 -18.61 -4.49 -8.38
CA ALA A 25 -17.67 -3.59 -7.75
C ALA A 25 -17.07 -2.62 -8.79
N PHE A 26 -16.97 -1.34 -8.41
CA PHE A 26 -16.33 -0.28 -9.16
C PHE A 26 -14.93 -0.03 -8.56
N ILE A 27 -13.95 0.19 -9.40
CA ILE A 27 -12.58 0.50 -8.98
C ILE A 27 -12.29 1.97 -9.26
N GLU A 28 -11.94 2.71 -8.21
CA GLU A 28 -11.35 4.04 -8.29
C GLU A 28 -10.06 4.04 -7.48
N SER A 29 -8.94 3.81 -8.14
CA SER A 29 -7.64 3.86 -7.48
C SER A 29 -7.29 5.31 -7.14
N LEU A 30 -7.38 5.67 -5.86
CA LEU A 30 -7.08 7.05 -5.42
C LEU A 30 -5.60 7.42 -5.54
N THR A 31 -4.73 6.41 -5.74
CA THR A 31 -3.30 6.61 -5.94
C THR A 31 -2.79 5.76 -7.09
N THR A 32 -1.85 6.28 -7.84
CA THR A 32 -1.07 5.57 -8.86
C THR A 32 0.38 5.43 -8.42
N ILE A 33 1.03 4.37 -8.89
CA ILE A 33 2.45 4.13 -8.62
C ILE A 33 3.21 4.37 -9.91
N HIS A 34 4.09 5.34 -9.89
CA HIS A 34 5.02 5.63 -10.97
C HIS A 34 6.37 5.06 -10.59
N ILE A 35 6.81 4.05 -11.32
CA ILE A 35 8.15 3.47 -11.16
C ILE A 35 9.14 4.43 -11.83
N SER A 36 10.25 4.71 -11.14
CA SER A 36 11.32 5.54 -11.69
C SER A 36 11.95 4.86 -12.91
N ASP A 37 12.28 5.62 -13.92
CA ASP A 37 13.01 5.18 -15.13
C ASP A 37 14.54 5.20 -14.95
N ARG A 38 15.03 5.72 -13.82
CA ARG A 38 16.46 5.82 -13.52
C ARG A 38 17.03 4.47 -13.10
N ASN A 39 18.02 3.97 -13.83
CA ASN A 39 18.77 2.80 -13.44
C ASN A 39 19.64 3.07 -12.20
N ILE A 40 19.70 2.08 -11.30
CA ILE A 40 20.71 2.06 -10.23
C ILE A 40 21.96 1.33 -10.74
N LYS A 41 23.12 1.95 -10.52
CA LYS A 41 24.39 1.23 -10.71
C LYS A 41 24.50 0.16 -9.61
N LEU A 42 24.76 -1.06 -10.02
CA LEU A 42 25.04 -2.15 -9.08
C LEU A 42 26.32 -1.83 -8.30
N GLN A 43 26.25 -2.03 -7.00
CA GLN A 43 27.34 -1.78 -6.07
C GLN A 43 27.48 -2.99 -5.13
N ASP A 44 28.68 -3.19 -4.58
CA ASP A 44 28.84 -4.13 -3.47
C ASP A 44 28.27 -3.50 -2.19
N CYS A 45 27.01 -3.76 -1.96
CA CYS A 45 26.25 -3.24 -0.84
C CYS A 45 25.07 -4.16 -0.51
N MET A 46 24.43 -3.95 0.62
CA MET A 46 23.14 -4.55 0.92
C MET A 46 22.00 -3.62 0.50
N TYR A 47 20.98 -4.19 -0.11
CA TYR A 47 19.79 -3.46 -0.53
C TYR A 47 18.67 -3.68 0.48
N LEU A 48 18.25 -2.61 1.16
CA LEU A 48 17.07 -2.63 2.04
C LEU A 48 15.82 -2.37 1.21
N ILE A 49 14.81 -3.25 1.37
CA ILE A 49 13.52 -3.17 0.67
C ILE A 49 12.38 -3.35 1.65
N SER A 50 11.44 -2.40 1.71
CA SER A 50 10.25 -2.44 2.57
C SER A 50 8.93 -2.41 1.78
N SER A 51 8.99 -2.43 0.43
CA SER A 51 7.80 -2.30 -0.40
C SER A 51 7.85 -3.21 -1.62
N GLN A 52 6.71 -3.80 -1.96
CA GLN A 52 6.55 -4.57 -3.19
C GLN A 52 6.74 -3.73 -4.46
N HIS A 53 6.57 -2.39 -4.40
CA HIS A 53 6.80 -1.50 -5.54
C HIS A 53 8.29 -1.31 -5.83
N ALA A 54 9.15 -1.35 -4.79
CA ALA A 54 10.59 -1.40 -5.01
C ALA A 54 11.02 -2.72 -5.68
N VAL A 55 10.31 -3.82 -5.40
CA VAL A 55 10.52 -5.10 -6.11
C VAL A 55 10.08 -5.00 -7.59
N ASP A 56 8.98 -4.28 -7.89
CA ASP A 56 8.55 -4.02 -9.27
C ASP A 56 9.62 -3.22 -10.04
N TYR A 57 10.21 -2.22 -9.38
CA TYR A 57 11.34 -1.49 -9.94
C TYR A 57 12.51 -2.42 -10.30
N LEU A 58 12.95 -3.26 -9.36
CA LEU A 58 14.04 -4.20 -9.62
C LEU A 58 13.74 -5.15 -10.78
N LYS A 59 12.50 -5.64 -10.86
CA LYS A 59 12.04 -6.51 -11.96
C LYS A 59 12.13 -5.82 -13.32
N ASN A 60 11.84 -4.52 -13.39
CA ASN A 60 11.81 -3.77 -14.66
C ASN A 60 13.20 -3.40 -15.16
N PHE A 61 14.17 -3.20 -14.26
CA PHE A 61 15.46 -2.62 -14.62
C PHE A 61 16.66 -3.55 -14.43
N LEU A 62 16.48 -4.72 -13.81
CA LEU A 62 17.58 -5.64 -13.56
C LEU A 62 17.35 -7.01 -14.18
N SER A 63 18.43 -7.56 -14.75
CA SER A 63 18.43 -8.95 -15.20
C SER A 63 18.36 -9.93 -14.02
N LYS A 64 17.90 -11.16 -14.27
CA LYS A 64 17.90 -12.21 -13.24
C LYS A 64 19.30 -12.50 -12.68
N ASP A 65 20.34 -12.39 -13.51
CA ASP A 65 21.72 -12.66 -13.06
C ASP A 65 22.26 -11.56 -12.14
N ASN A 66 21.87 -10.31 -12.38
CA ASN A 66 22.15 -9.23 -11.45
C ASN A 66 21.43 -9.43 -10.12
N LEU A 67 20.13 -9.79 -10.15
CA LEU A 67 19.35 -10.06 -8.94
C LEU A 67 19.90 -11.21 -8.10
N LYS A 68 20.46 -12.25 -8.72
CA LYS A 68 21.11 -13.38 -8.02
C LYS A 68 22.36 -12.97 -7.22
N LYS A 69 23.09 -11.95 -7.71
CA LYS A 69 24.33 -11.46 -7.07
C LYS A 69 24.07 -10.50 -5.93
N MET A 70 22.96 -9.77 -5.95
CA MET A 70 22.61 -8.76 -4.96
C MET A 70 22.21 -9.37 -3.62
N GLU A 71 22.60 -8.69 -2.54
CA GLU A 71 22.24 -9.05 -1.16
C GLU A 71 21.11 -8.14 -0.65
N PHE A 72 20.10 -8.74 -0.06
CA PHE A 72 18.89 -8.03 0.37
C PHE A 72 18.60 -8.19 1.84
N ILE A 73 18.18 -7.10 2.47
CA ILE A 73 17.47 -7.05 3.74
C ILE A 73 16.02 -6.61 3.42
N VAL A 74 15.04 -7.31 3.96
CA VAL A 74 13.64 -7.09 3.59
C VAL A 74 12.78 -6.86 4.81
N ILE A 75 11.87 -5.88 4.73
CA ILE A 75 10.80 -5.70 5.70
C ILE A 75 9.49 -6.20 5.06
N GLY A 76 8.84 -7.14 5.73
CA GLY A 76 7.57 -7.75 5.33
C GLY A 76 7.71 -9.01 4.47
N HIS A 77 7.10 -10.10 4.94
CA HIS A 77 7.13 -11.41 4.26
C HIS A 77 6.56 -11.38 2.83
N ALA A 78 5.51 -10.58 2.58
CA ALA A 78 4.94 -10.44 1.23
C ALA A 78 5.94 -9.81 0.23
N THR A 79 6.75 -8.86 0.70
CA THR A 79 7.81 -8.21 -0.09
C THR A 79 8.93 -9.21 -0.38
N SER A 80 9.36 -9.97 0.61
CA SER A 80 10.37 -11.03 0.45
C SER A 80 9.90 -12.11 -0.53
N LYS A 81 8.67 -12.61 -0.37
CA LYS A 81 8.11 -13.62 -1.29
C LYS A 81 8.06 -13.13 -2.73
N LYS A 82 7.72 -11.85 -2.95
CA LYS A 82 7.72 -11.24 -4.29
C LYS A 82 9.15 -11.11 -4.84
N LEU A 83 10.12 -10.71 -4.01
CA LEU A 83 11.51 -10.55 -4.38
C LEU A 83 12.15 -11.88 -4.82
N LEU A 84 11.91 -12.95 -4.08
CA LEU A 84 12.36 -14.30 -4.44
C LEU A 84 11.76 -14.77 -5.78
N ARG A 85 10.49 -14.47 -6.04
CA ARG A 85 9.81 -14.82 -7.30
C ARG A 85 10.42 -14.15 -8.54
N ILE A 86 11.00 -12.96 -8.41
CA ILE A 86 11.67 -12.29 -9.53
C ILE A 86 13.12 -12.76 -9.75
N GLY A 87 13.64 -13.64 -8.88
CA GLY A 87 14.93 -14.30 -9.07
C GLY A 87 16.04 -13.91 -8.09
N ALA A 88 15.75 -13.11 -7.05
CA ALA A 88 16.73 -12.86 -5.99
C ALA A 88 17.04 -14.17 -5.23
N LYS A 89 18.34 -14.37 -4.89
CA LYS A 89 18.83 -15.58 -4.21
C LYS A 89 19.39 -15.30 -2.81
N LYS A 90 19.88 -14.09 -2.56
CA LYS A 90 20.57 -13.72 -1.31
C LYS A 90 19.71 -12.76 -0.49
N VAL A 91 18.65 -13.27 0.13
CA VAL A 91 17.89 -12.53 1.16
C VAL A 91 18.53 -12.87 2.50
N ILE A 92 19.35 -11.93 3.02
CA ILE A 92 20.18 -12.12 4.22
C ILE A 92 19.30 -12.17 5.47
N LYS A 93 18.31 -11.26 5.55
CA LYS A 93 17.39 -11.22 6.69
C LYS A 93 16.04 -10.63 6.28
N ILE A 94 14.99 -11.15 6.92
CA ILE A 94 13.62 -10.67 6.80
C ILE A 94 13.16 -10.21 8.18
N PHE A 95 12.59 -9.02 8.24
CA PHE A 95 11.95 -8.47 9.43
C PHE A 95 10.46 -8.29 9.17
N GLU A 96 9.64 -8.44 10.20
CA GLU A 96 8.21 -8.19 10.06
C GLU A 96 7.92 -6.69 9.99
N GLU A 97 8.59 -5.90 10.85
CA GLU A 97 8.38 -4.47 11.00
C GLU A 97 9.70 -3.67 11.06
N SER A 98 9.57 -2.36 10.82
CA SER A 98 10.71 -1.43 10.84
C SER A 98 11.40 -1.37 12.21
N ASN A 99 10.65 -1.49 13.32
CA ASN A 99 11.21 -1.46 14.67
C ASN A 99 12.08 -2.69 14.96
N GLU A 100 11.71 -3.85 14.44
CA GLU A 100 12.51 -5.07 14.58
C GLU A 100 13.87 -4.92 13.87
N LEU A 101 13.86 -4.33 12.66
CA LEU A 101 15.08 -4.00 11.94
C LEU A 101 15.96 -3.00 12.73
N LEU A 102 15.38 -1.91 13.27
CA LEU A 102 16.12 -0.94 14.07
C LEU A 102 16.77 -1.61 15.29
N ASN A 103 16.02 -2.41 16.05
CA ASN A 103 16.52 -3.15 17.20
C ASN A 103 17.66 -4.11 16.84
N TYR A 104 17.57 -4.76 15.68
CA TYR A 104 18.65 -5.63 15.19
C TYR A 104 19.94 -4.84 14.92
N PHE A 105 19.85 -3.70 14.24
CA PHE A 105 21.02 -2.87 13.90
C PHE A 105 21.61 -2.15 15.13
N THR A 106 20.82 -1.89 16.15
CA THR A 106 21.33 -1.37 17.44
C THR A 106 22.25 -2.38 18.10
N LYS A 107 21.92 -3.69 18.02
CA LYS A 107 22.71 -4.78 18.64
C LYS A 107 23.87 -5.27 17.76
N ASN A 108 23.75 -5.12 16.44
CA ASN A 108 24.67 -5.69 15.46
C ASN A 108 25.21 -4.58 14.55
N LYS A 109 26.40 -4.08 14.86
CA LYS A 109 27.06 -3.07 14.01
C LYS A 109 27.43 -3.69 12.67
N MET A 110 26.82 -3.21 11.60
CA MET A 110 27.15 -3.62 10.24
C MET A 110 28.01 -2.56 9.56
N ARG A 111 29.14 -3.00 8.98
CA ARG A 111 30.10 -2.11 8.28
C ARG A 111 29.78 -1.98 6.78
N LYS A 112 28.96 -2.87 6.24
CA LYS A 112 28.61 -2.87 4.81
C LYS A 112 27.67 -1.73 4.48
N LYS A 113 27.90 -1.05 3.35
CA LYS A 113 27.02 -0.03 2.81
C LYS A 113 25.61 -0.56 2.63
N ILE A 114 24.61 0.24 3.01
CA ILE A 114 23.18 -0.09 2.83
C ILE A 114 22.54 0.92 1.90
N VAL A 115 21.91 0.41 0.84
CA VAL A 115 21.12 1.21 -0.10
C VAL A 115 19.65 0.89 0.11
N TYR A 116 18.89 1.84 0.63
CA TYR A 116 17.44 1.70 0.83
C TYR A 116 16.68 2.11 -0.42
N LEU A 117 16.05 1.14 -1.08
CA LEU A 117 15.19 1.36 -2.23
C LEU A 117 13.74 1.61 -1.75
N CYS A 118 13.26 2.82 -1.90
CA CYS A 118 11.99 3.25 -1.32
C CYS A 118 11.16 4.13 -2.26
N GLY A 119 9.93 4.45 -1.84
CA GLY A 119 9.06 5.40 -2.52
C GLY A 119 9.26 6.85 -2.08
N SER A 120 8.48 7.76 -2.68
CA SER A 120 8.41 9.18 -2.28
C SER A 120 7.89 9.34 -0.85
N ASN A 121 6.85 8.58 -0.49
CA ASN A 121 6.26 8.61 0.85
C ASN A 121 7.02 7.66 1.78
N ARG A 122 7.90 8.21 2.59
CA ARG A 122 8.76 7.46 3.51
C ARG A 122 8.65 8.00 4.95
N ASN A 123 8.78 7.12 5.91
CA ASN A 123 8.79 7.48 7.32
C ASN A 123 10.11 8.20 7.66
N LYS A 124 10.02 9.51 7.92
CA LYS A 124 11.19 10.36 8.25
C LYS A 124 11.88 9.92 9.54
N SER A 125 11.10 9.55 10.57
CA SER A 125 11.64 9.07 11.84
C SER A 125 12.43 7.77 11.66
N PHE A 126 11.91 6.81 10.88
CA PHE A 126 12.65 5.60 10.54
C PHE A 126 13.99 5.92 9.85
N LEU A 127 13.99 6.83 8.88
CA LEU A 127 15.22 7.20 8.16
C LEU A 127 16.27 7.84 9.06
N GLN A 128 15.85 8.73 9.96
CA GLN A 128 16.75 9.37 10.93
C GLN A 128 17.36 8.34 11.88
N ASN A 129 16.52 7.49 12.48
CA ASN A 129 16.97 6.45 13.41
C ASN A 129 17.90 5.44 12.72
N PHE A 130 17.55 5.01 11.49
CA PHE A 130 18.37 4.04 10.78
C PHE A 130 19.72 4.61 10.34
N LYS A 131 19.75 5.90 9.93
CA LYS A 131 21.00 6.59 9.57
C LYS A 131 21.99 6.67 10.74
N SER A 132 21.52 6.81 11.98
CA SER A 132 22.40 6.83 13.16
C SER A 132 23.00 5.46 13.52
N LEU A 133 22.41 4.36 13.01
CA LEU A 133 22.83 2.99 13.30
C LEU A 133 23.81 2.41 12.28
N THR A 134 24.02 3.09 11.14
CA THR A 134 24.82 2.58 10.02
C THR A 134 25.83 3.63 9.56
N SER A 135 27.06 3.20 9.28
CA SER A 135 28.15 4.10 8.84
C SER A 135 27.99 4.61 7.41
N ASP A 136 27.36 3.83 6.52
CA ASP A 136 27.16 4.19 5.11
C ASP A 136 25.72 3.81 4.71
N PHE A 137 24.83 4.78 4.76
CA PHE A 137 23.41 4.63 4.42
C PHE A 137 22.98 5.58 3.32
N VAL A 138 22.53 5.02 2.21
CA VAL A 138 22.06 5.77 1.04
C VAL A 138 20.59 5.48 0.77
N VAL A 139 19.80 6.51 0.61
CA VAL A 139 18.38 6.40 0.24
C VAL A 139 18.23 6.64 -1.26
N ARG A 140 17.56 5.73 -1.95
CA ARG A 140 17.24 5.84 -3.39
C ARG A 140 15.73 5.72 -3.57
N GLN A 141 15.13 6.79 -4.06
CA GLN A 141 13.75 6.77 -4.48
C GLN A 141 13.64 6.06 -5.83
N VAL A 142 12.91 4.96 -5.86
CA VAL A 142 12.73 4.11 -7.05
C VAL A 142 11.28 4.03 -7.54
N TYR A 143 10.35 4.63 -6.80
CA TYR A 143 8.98 4.83 -7.24
C TYR A 143 8.36 6.05 -6.54
N GLU A 144 7.28 6.54 -7.12
CA GLU A 144 6.47 7.61 -6.55
C GLU A 144 5.02 7.15 -6.40
N VAL A 145 4.39 7.58 -5.29
CA VAL A 145 2.96 7.42 -5.07
C VAL A 145 2.29 8.74 -5.39
N VAL A 146 1.58 8.79 -6.49
CA VAL A 146 0.87 9.99 -6.94
C VAL A 146 -0.60 9.85 -6.57
N SER A 147 -1.12 10.83 -5.86
CA SER A 147 -2.53 10.91 -5.48
C SER A 147 -3.37 11.54 -6.59
N LEU A 148 -4.60 11.07 -6.77
CA LEU A 148 -5.57 11.74 -7.63
C LEU A 148 -5.81 13.18 -7.12
N LYS A 149 -6.07 14.08 -8.05
CA LYS A 149 -6.47 15.47 -7.75
C LYS A 149 -7.98 15.62 -7.65
N THR A 150 -8.73 14.81 -8.41
CA THR A 150 -10.21 14.78 -8.45
C THR A 150 -10.67 13.34 -8.63
N LEU A 151 -11.92 13.03 -8.24
CA LEU A 151 -12.57 11.77 -8.58
C LEU A 151 -12.91 11.74 -10.09
N SER A 152 -13.01 10.54 -10.65
CA SER A 152 -13.47 10.39 -12.02
C SER A 152 -14.95 10.80 -12.16
N GLN A 153 -15.32 11.40 -13.29
CA GLN A 153 -16.72 11.77 -13.55
C GLN A 153 -17.65 10.58 -13.41
N THR A 154 -17.23 9.41 -13.85
CA THR A 154 -18.01 8.15 -13.72
C THR A 154 -18.30 7.80 -12.27
N LEU A 155 -17.33 8.01 -11.35
CA LEU A 155 -17.55 7.78 -9.92
C LEU A 155 -18.48 8.84 -9.35
N ILE A 156 -18.27 10.13 -9.67
CA ILE A 156 -19.12 11.23 -9.23
C ILE A 156 -20.59 10.96 -9.62
N ASP A 157 -20.85 10.62 -10.89
CA ASP A 157 -22.18 10.29 -11.37
C ASP A 157 -22.80 9.07 -10.66
N SER A 158 -21.95 8.09 -10.33
CA SER A 158 -22.37 6.88 -9.60
C SER A 158 -22.73 7.17 -8.15
N LEU A 159 -22.03 8.12 -7.51
CA LEU A 159 -22.34 8.61 -6.18
C LEU A 159 -23.64 9.42 -6.18
N LYS A 160 -23.77 10.40 -7.07
CA LYS A 160 -25.00 11.21 -7.23
C LYS A 160 -26.24 10.35 -7.50
N LYS A 161 -26.12 9.33 -8.33
CA LYS A 161 -27.20 8.37 -8.64
C LYS A 161 -27.40 7.29 -7.56
N LYS A 162 -26.72 7.38 -6.40
CA LYS A 162 -26.79 6.42 -5.29
C LYS A 162 -26.48 4.96 -5.70
N LYS A 163 -25.72 4.75 -6.79
CA LYS A 163 -25.34 3.41 -7.26
C LYS A 163 -24.27 2.76 -6.37
N ILE A 164 -23.40 3.57 -5.74
CA ILE A 164 -22.42 3.11 -4.75
C ILE A 164 -23.15 3.01 -3.39
N GLN A 165 -23.07 1.86 -2.77
CA GLN A 165 -23.68 1.58 -1.45
C GLN A 165 -22.62 1.40 -0.36
N ILE A 166 -21.49 0.77 -0.72
CA ILE A 166 -20.42 0.42 0.21
C ILE A 166 -19.09 0.88 -0.36
N VAL A 167 -18.25 1.49 0.49
CA VAL A 167 -16.86 1.90 0.16
C VAL A 167 -15.89 1.11 1.00
N LEU A 168 -14.89 0.49 0.38
CA LEU A 168 -13.84 -0.26 1.06
C LEU A 168 -12.62 0.60 1.30
N ILE A 169 -12.18 0.71 2.55
CA ILE A 169 -11.04 1.52 2.97
C ILE A 169 -9.97 0.66 3.63
N PHE A 170 -8.78 0.62 3.02
CA PHE A 170 -7.66 -0.26 3.43
C PHE A 170 -6.50 0.46 4.11
N SER A 171 -6.52 1.78 4.22
CA SER A 171 -5.51 2.54 4.97
C SER A 171 -6.04 3.91 5.40
N LEU A 172 -5.46 4.47 6.46
CA LEU A 172 -5.81 5.79 6.94
C LEU A 172 -5.50 6.89 5.90
N ASN A 173 -4.39 6.77 5.17
CA ASN A 173 -4.06 7.73 4.11
C ASN A 173 -5.09 7.68 2.98
N ASN A 174 -5.58 6.50 2.64
CA ASN A 174 -6.64 6.33 1.64
C ASN A 174 -7.97 6.94 2.12
N ALA A 175 -8.33 6.75 3.40
CA ALA A 175 -9.50 7.40 4.02
C ALA A 175 -9.41 8.93 3.91
N LYS A 176 -8.28 9.51 4.36
CA LYS A 176 -8.04 10.96 4.28
C LYS A 176 -8.13 11.49 2.85
N LEU A 177 -7.54 10.78 1.91
CA LEU A 177 -7.56 11.19 0.50
C LEU A 177 -8.96 11.10 -0.10
N PHE A 178 -9.69 10.01 0.16
CA PHE A 178 -11.06 9.84 -0.30
C PHE A 178 -11.97 10.98 0.19
N LEU A 179 -11.97 11.27 1.48
CA LEU A 179 -12.76 12.37 2.04
C LEU A 179 -12.37 13.73 1.47
N LYS A 180 -11.06 13.97 1.29
CA LYS A 180 -10.59 15.20 0.64
C LYS A 180 -11.16 15.32 -0.78
N LEU A 181 -11.12 14.26 -1.57
CA LEU A 181 -11.62 14.27 -2.95
C LEU A 181 -13.15 14.42 -3.02
N CYS A 182 -13.89 13.77 -2.11
CA CYS A 182 -15.34 13.93 -2.04
C CYS A 182 -15.77 15.37 -1.66
N LYS A 183 -15.00 16.06 -0.82
CA LYS A 183 -15.27 17.46 -0.45
C LYS A 183 -15.07 18.46 -1.59
N ILE A 184 -14.33 18.11 -2.63
CA ILE A 184 -14.14 18.97 -3.81
C ILE A 184 -15.45 19.04 -4.63
N ASP A 185 -16.20 17.97 -4.69
CA ASP A 185 -17.52 17.93 -5.33
C ASP A 185 -18.61 17.91 -4.24
N SER A 186 -19.20 19.08 -3.99
CA SER A 186 -20.20 19.30 -2.91
C SER A 186 -21.47 18.46 -3.07
N ASP A 187 -21.78 18.00 -4.29
CA ASP A 187 -23.01 17.27 -4.57
C ASP A 187 -22.89 15.75 -4.31
N THR A 188 -21.72 15.27 -3.90
CA THR A 188 -21.56 13.85 -3.55
C THR A 188 -22.03 13.60 -2.13
N ASN A 189 -23.11 12.83 -1.95
CA ASN A 189 -23.60 12.44 -0.62
C ASN A 189 -22.75 11.27 -0.07
N TYR A 190 -21.45 11.52 0.20
CA TYR A 190 -20.52 10.50 0.68
C TYR A 190 -20.73 10.15 2.16
N THR A 191 -21.37 11.02 2.96
CA THR A 191 -21.56 10.81 4.41
C THR A 191 -22.52 9.67 4.71
N ASP A 192 -23.48 9.41 3.83
CA ASP A 192 -24.53 8.40 4.00
C ASP A 192 -24.12 7.00 3.52
N LEU A 193 -22.98 6.89 2.85
CA LEU A 193 -22.47 5.59 2.37
C LEU A 193 -22.11 4.68 3.53
N LYS A 194 -22.26 3.37 3.34
CA LYS A 194 -21.68 2.37 4.23
C LYS A 194 -20.18 2.26 3.96
N TYR A 195 -19.36 2.19 4.99
CA TYR A 195 -17.91 2.03 4.89
C TYR A 195 -17.48 0.75 5.58
N VAL A 196 -16.66 -0.06 4.89
CA VAL A 196 -15.98 -1.21 5.49
C VAL A 196 -14.49 -0.93 5.53
N CYS A 197 -13.99 -0.68 6.73
CA CYS A 197 -12.59 -0.36 7.00
C CYS A 197 -11.80 -1.60 7.43
N ILE A 198 -10.53 -1.69 7.08
CA ILE A 198 -9.69 -2.82 7.48
C ILE A 198 -9.36 -2.83 8.97
N SER A 199 -9.54 -1.70 9.69
CA SER A 199 -9.24 -1.60 11.12
C SER A 199 -10.17 -0.62 11.83
N LYS A 200 -10.29 -0.79 13.17
CA LYS A 200 -11.04 0.10 14.07
C LYS A 200 -10.55 1.55 13.99
N GLN A 201 -9.24 1.77 13.93
CA GLN A 201 -8.65 3.12 13.82
C GLN A 201 -9.20 3.88 12.59
N ILE A 202 -9.30 3.21 11.45
CA ILE A 202 -9.79 3.83 10.21
C ILE A 202 -11.30 4.09 10.32
N SER A 203 -12.07 3.15 10.85
CA SER A 203 -13.52 3.33 11.07
C SER A 203 -13.78 4.51 12.01
N SER A 204 -13.07 4.60 13.13
CA SER A 204 -13.19 5.75 14.06
C SER A 204 -12.85 7.08 13.37
N PHE A 205 -11.81 7.11 12.54
CA PHE A 205 -11.48 8.30 11.75
C PHE A 205 -12.61 8.69 10.77
N MET A 206 -13.24 7.71 10.10
CA MET A 206 -14.37 7.98 9.20
C MET A 206 -15.58 8.53 9.97
N ILE A 207 -15.92 7.96 11.14
CA ILE A 207 -17.02 8.42 12.00
C ILE A 207 -16.78 9.86 12.46
N GLN A 208 -15.57 10.19 12.91
CA GLN A 208 -15.17 11.55 13.30
C GLN A 208 -15.30 12.57 12.16
N ASN A 209 -15.29 12.11 10.90
CA ASN A 209 -15.48 12.92 9.70
C ASN A 209 -16.90 12.77 9.10
N SER A 210 -17.90 12.57 9.94
CA SER A 210 -19.33 12.52 9.60
C SER A 210 -19.79 11.30 8.79
N CYS A 211 -18.94 10.31 8.56
CA CYS A 211 -19.32 9.05 7.92
C CYS A 211 -19.83 8.05 8.96
N LYS A 212 -21.06 8.28 9.47
CA LYS A 212 -21.62 7.55 10.61
C LYS A 212 -21.76 6.04 10.38
N ASN A 213 -21.94 5.60 9.12
CA ASN A 213 -22.14 4.20 8.75
C ASN A 213 -20.79 3.46 8.48
N ALA A 214 -19.72 3.86 9.18
CA ALA A 214 -18.43 3.21 9.05
C ALA A 214 -18.27 2.07 10.06
N THR A 215 -17.94 0.88 9.56
CA THR A 215 -17.62 -0.32 10.32
C THR A 215 -16.23 -0.81 9.99
N TYR A 216 -15.77 -1.85 10.67
CA TYR A 216 -14.45 -2.46 10.41
C TYR A 216 -14.50 -3.98 10.46
N SER A 217 -13.51 -4.63 9.83
CA SER A 217 -13.34 -6.07 9.88
C SER A 217 -12.73 -6.51 11.21
N GLU A 218 -13.14 -7.66 11.74
CA GLU A 218 -12.66 -8.21 13.02
C GLU A 218 -11.14 -8.43 13.04
N LYS A 219 -10.56 -8.86 11.91
CA LYS A 219 -9.12 -8.98 11.72
C LYS A 219 -8.67 -8.10 10.55
N PRO A 220 -7.50 -7.44 10.63
CA PRO A 220 -7.03 -6.50 9.62
C PRO A 220 -6.49 -7.22 8.38
N ASN A 221 -7.32 -7.99 7.69
CA ASN A 221 -6.97 -8.69 6.47
C ASN A 221 -8.10 -8.61 5.42
N GLU A 222 -7.73 -8.79 4.14
CA GLU A 222 -8.63 -8.68 3.01
C GLU A 222 -9.81 -9.67 3.08
N LYS A 223 -9.58 -10.89 3.58
CA LYS A 223 -10.64 -11.93 3.68
C LYS A 223 -11.77 -11.45 4.58
N MET A 224 -11.44 -10.89 5.75
CA MET A 224 -12.43 -10.39 6.71
C MET A 224 -13.13 -9.11 6.23
N VAL A 225 -12.43 -8.25 5.47
CA VAL A 225 -13.09 -7.10 4.81
C VAL A 225 -14.11 -7.57 3.79
N VAL A 226 -13.79 -8.59 2.98
CA VAL A 226 -14.75 -9.18 2.01
C VAL A 226 -15.95 -9.75 2.75
N GLN A 227 -15.73 -10.59 3.78
CA GLN A 227 -16.82 -11.19 4.55
C GLN A 227 -17.72 -10.11 5.14
N LYS A 228 -17.17 -9.13 5.86
CA LYS A 228 -17.94 -8.02 6.44
C LYS A 228 -18.72 -7.23 5.40
N THR A 229 -18.19 -7.12 4.18
CA THR A 229 -18.87 -6.43 3.08
C THR A 229 -20.07 -7.21 2.57
N LEU A 230 -19.94 -8.53 2.46
CA LEU A 230 -21.04 -9.42 2.05
C LEU A 230 -22.16 -9.42 3.10
N ASP A 231 -21.81 -9.53 4.38
CA ASP A 231 -22.76 -9.46 5.49
C ASP A 231 -23.61 -8.16 5.49
N LEU A 232 -23.06 -7.06 4.98
CA LEU A 232 -23.78 -5.78 4.84
C LEU A 232 -24.63 -5.65 3.57
N LEU A 233 -24.44 -6.54 2.61
CA LEU A 233 -25.23 -6.58 1.37
C LEU A 233 -26.45 -7.49 1.48
N ASP A 234 -26.37 -8.51 2.34
CA ASP A 234 -27.45 -9.50 2.55
C ASP A 234 -28.56 -8.99 3.50
N TYR A 235 -28.41 -7.75 3.98
CA TYR A 235 -29.38 -6.98 4.75
C TYR A 235 -29.79 -5.75 3.91
#